data_d12e1a4e8a12fbe9a5d07de5e6cfface
#
_entry.id   d12e1a4e8a12fbe9a5d07de5e6cfface
#
_cell.length_a   1.000
_cell.length_b   1.000
_cell.length_c   1.000
_cell.angle_alpha   90.00
_cell.angle_beta   90.00
_cell.angle_gamma   90.00
#
_symmetry.space_group_name_H-M   'P 1'
#
loop_
_entity.id
_entity.type
_entity.pdbx_description
1 polymer ?
#
loop_
_entity_poly.entity_id
_entity_poly.type
_entity_poly.pdbx_seq_one_letter_code
_entity_poly.pdbx_strand_id
1 'polypeptide(L)'
;DNRKRYMPENADMVLLLTDSSNKVGGIPSVRELYLNGEQLSEPVVGDYTEVLPNDCAYIIYTSGTTGNPKGVRISYRNLDTFTRNLIDKKLYHLSDPANRYLAFASISFDASILELMMCIPAGGTLILAGEDERRDISLLDELIRREKVNIAFFPPSLLGMFADLDFPSFKTLLFGAEAIGEKLFNRLK
;
A
#
# COMPACT_ATOMS: atom_id res chain seq x y z
N ASP A 1 -14.26 19.75 -6.44
CA ASP A 1 -12.81 19.54 -6.57
C ASP A 1 -12.50 18.94 -7.95
N ASN A 2 -11.84 19.73 -8.82
CA ASN A 2 -11.55 19.34 -10.22
C ASN A 2 -10.76 18.02 -10.33
N ARG A 3 -9.95 17.69 -9.35
CA ARG A 3 -9.17 16.44 -9.34
C ARG A 3 -10.06 15.20 -9.20
N LYS A 4 -11.11 15.28 -8.37
CA LYS A 4 -12.06 14.18 -8.16
C LYS A 4 -12.87 13.83 -9.41
N ARG A 5 -13.01 14.76 -10.33
CA ARG A 5 -13.64 14.53 -11.64
C ARG A 5 -12.63 14.10 -12.70
N TYR A 6 -11.50 14.79 -12.76
CA TYR A 6 -10.49 14.54 -13.78
C TYR A 6 -9.91 13.11 -13.74
N MET A 7 -9.57 12.59 -12.55
CA MET A 7 -8.93 11.27 -12.44
C MET A 7 -9.83 10.13 -12.93
N PRO A 8 -11.10 10.03 -12.52
CA PRO A 8 -12.02 9.02 -13.03
C PRO A 8 -12.26 9.09 -14.55
N GLU A 9 -12.42 10.29 -15.09
CA GLU A 9 -12.60 10.50 -16.53
C GLU A 9 -11.33 10.12 -17.31
N ASN A 10 -10.15 10.51 -16.82
CA ASN A 10 -8.88 10.23 -17.47
C ASN A 10 -8.50 8.72 -17.41
N ALA A 11 -8.98 8.00 -16.40
CA ALA A 11 -8.75 6.56 -16.23
C ALA A 11 -9.84 5.68 -16.84
N ASP A 12 -10.85 6.25 -17.51
CA ASP A 12 -12.05 5.54 -17.97
C ASP A 12 -12.67 4.67 -16.86
N MET A 13 -12.79 5.24 -15.67
CA MET A 13 -13.27 4.52 -14.49
C MET A 13 -14.74 4.13 -14.66
N VAL A 14 -15.07 2.89 -14.39
CA VAL A 14 -16.46 2.37 -14.46
C VAL A 14 -17.09 2.19 -13.08
N LEU A 15 -16.27 2.02 -12.03
CA LEU A 15 -16.74 1.78 -10.68
C LEU A 15 -15.87 2.55 -9.68
N LEU A 16 -16.52 3.25 -8.75
CA LEU A 16 -15.90 3.90 -7.60
C LEU A 16 -16.31 3.18 -6.33
N LEU A 17 -15.33 2.67 -5.60
CA LEU A 17 -15.52 2.15 -4.24
C LEU A 17 -15.34 3.28 -3.25
N THR A 18 -16.31 3.52 -2.39
CA THR A 18 -16.28 4.60 -1.40
C THR A 18 -17.02 4.18 -0.13
N ASP A 19 -16.94 4.98 0.91
CA ASP A 19 -17.73 4.85 2.12
C ASP A 19 -18.79 5.97 2.21
N SER A 20 -19.71 5.84 3.16
CA SER A 20 -20.82 6.79 3.33
C SER A 20 -20.36 8.19 3.77
N SER A 21 -19.15 8.34 4.33
CA SER A 21 -18.57 9.61 4.78
C SER A 21 -17.85 10.36 3.64
N ASN A 22 -17.43 9.65 2.60
CA ASN A 22 -16.64 10.18 1.48
C ASN A 22 -17.41 10.22 0.15
N LYS A 23 -18.67 10.60 0.18
CA LYS A 23 -19.47 10.73 -1.04
C LYS A 23 -18.83 11.68 -2.04
N VAL A 24 -18.50 11.16 -3.22
CA VAL A 24 -17.93 11.97 -4.30
C VAL A 24 -19.01 12.63 -5.15
N GLY A 25 -20.19 12.03 -5.23
CA GLY A 25 -21.41 12.50 -5.86
C GLY A 25 -21.30 12.91 -7.33
N GLY A 26 -21.95 12.16 -8.20
CA GLY A 26 -22.27 12.61 -9.55
C GLY A 26 -21.13 12.66 -10.55
N ILE A 27 -20.25 11.65 -10.59
CA ILE A 27 -19.35 11.47 -11.74
C ILE A 27 -20.17 10.77 -12.84
N PRO A 28 -20.44 11.43 -13.98
CA PRO A 28 -21.18 10.81 -15.06
C PRO A 28 -20.48 9.51 -15.51
N SER A 29 -21.25 8.47 -15.76
CA SER A 29 -20.77 7.15 -16.23
C SER A 29 -20.00 6.30 -15.21
N VAL A 30 -19.77 6.76 -13.99
CA VAL A 30 -19.13 5.98 -12.93
C VAL A 30 -20.18 5.48 -11.93
N ARG A 31 -20.25 4.17 -11.74
CA ARG A 31 -21.10 3.57 -10.71
C ARG A 31 -20.42 3.71 -9.35
N GLU A 32 -21.11 4.25 -8.36
CA GLU A 32 -20.64 4.31 -6.99
C GLU A 32 -21.10 3.06 -6.20
N LEU A 33 -20.16 2.39 -5.53
CA LEU A 33 -20.44 1.30 -4.59
C LEU A 33 -19.96 1.70 -3.20
N TYR A 34 -20.91 1.76 -2.27
CA TYR A 34 -20.62 2.11 -0.89
C TYR A 34 -20.24 0.85 -0.11
N LEU A 35 -19.00 0.81 0.41
CA LEU A 35 -18.52 -0.24 1.27
C LEU A 35 -19.00 0.00 2.70
N ASN A 36 -20.19 -0.48 3.02
CA ASN A 36 -20.65 -0.58 4.41
C ASN A 36 -20.27 -1.98 4.88
N GLY A 37 -19.53 -2.11 5.97
CA GLY A 37 -18.82 -3.32 6.41
C GLY A 37 -19.58 -4.66 6.40
N GLU A 38 -20.90 -4.65 6.26
CA GLU A 38 -21.73 -5.86 6.17
C GLU A 38 -21.80 -6.47 4.76
N GLN A 39 -21.44 -5.73 3.71
CA GLN A 39 -21.60 -6.19 2.31
C GLN A 39 -20.45 -7.07 1.79
N LEU A 40 -19.39 -7.25 2.57
CA LEU A 40 -18.22 -8.04 2.17
C LEU A 40 -18.25 -9.49 2.72
N SER A 41 -19.38 -9.93 3.28
CA SER A 41 -19.48 -11.21 4.00
C SER A 41 -19.70 -12.45 3.12
N GLU A 42 -20.04 -12.28 1.85
CA GLU A 42 -20.27 -13.40 0.93
C GLU A 42 -19.10 -13.54 -0.05
N PRO A 43 -18.44 -14.69 -0.14
CA PRO A 43 -17.44 -14.91 -1.17
C PRO A 43 -18.10 -14.87 -2.54
N VAL A 44 -17.69 -13.93 -3.39
CA VAL A 44 -18.13 -13.93 -4.79
C VAL A 44 -17.44 -15.08 -5.50
N VAL A 45 -18.17 -16.18 -5.66
CA VAL A 45 -17.79 -17.26 -6.57
C VAL A 45 -18.20 -16.82 -7.96
N GLY A 46 -17.28 -16.25 -8.72
CA GLY A 46 -17.51 -15.79 -10.09
C GLY A 46 -16.47 -16.38 -11.04
N ASP A 47 -16.80 -16.38 -12.32
CA ASP A 47 -15.82 -16.68 -13.36
C ASP A 47 -14.75 -15.57 -13.38
N TYR A 48 -13.51 -15.96 -13.09
CA TYR A 48 -12.38 -15.02 -13.16
C TYR A 48 -12.06 -14.75 -14.64
N THR A 49 -12.04 -13.49 -15.00
CA THR A 49 -11.57 -13.08 -16.33
C THR A 49 -10.07 -13.36 -16.42
N GLU A 50 -9.64 -14.06 -17.48
CA GLU A 50 -8.22 -14.23 -17.78
C GLU A 50 -7.59 -12.86 -18.02
N VAL A 51 -6.50 -12.55 -17.32
CA VAL A 51 -5.76 -11.30 -17.50
C VAL A 51 -4.52 -11.56 -18.35
N LEU A 52 -4.28 -10.67 -19.32
CA LEU A 52 -3.10 -10.75 -20.16
C LEU A 52 -1.93 -9.96 -19.55
N PRO A 53 -0.70 -10.34 -19.84
CA PRO A 53 0.50 -9.69 -19.27
C PRO A 53 0.56 -8.16 -19.49
N ASN A 54 0.00 -7.67 -20.58
CA ASN A 54 -0.01 -6.25 -20.93
C ASN A 54 -1.25 -5.49 -20.44
N ASP A 55 -2.22 -6.19 -19.81
CA ASP A 55 -3.37 -5.54 -19.22
C ASP A 55 -2.95 -4.66 -18.04
N CYS A 56 -3.77 -3.65 -17.74
CA CYS A 56 -3.54 -2.74 -16.64
C CYS A 56 -3.79 -3.46 -15.31
N ALA A 57 -2.78 -3.53 -14.45
CA ALA A 57 -2.92 -4.03 -13.09
C ALA A 57 -3.43 -2.92 -12.15
N TYR A 58 -2.82 -1.73 -12.25
CA TYR A 58 -3.27 -0.56 -11.49
C TYR A 58 -2.78 0.76 -12.12
N ILE A 59 -3.39 1.86 -11.68
CA ILE A 59 -2.98 3.22 -12.02
C ILE A 59 -2.84 4.02 -10.72
N ILE A 60 -1.68 4.63 -10.50
CA ILE A 60 -1.47 5.59 -9.42
C ILE A 60 -1.23 6.97 -10.01
N TYR A 61 -1.92 7.98 -9.47
CA TYR A 61 -1.79 9.35 -9.91
C TYR A 61 -0.72 10.09 -9.12
N THR A 62 0.17 10.76 -9.83
CA THR A 62 1.19 11.63 -9.26
C THR A 62 0.88 13.10 -9.55
N SER A 63 1.42 14.03 -8.75
CA SER A 63 1.31 15.46 -9.02
C SER A 63 2.07 15.80 -10.31
N GLY A 64 1.32 16.14 -11.38
CA GLY A 64 1.92 16.58 -12.63
C GLY A 64 2.53 17.97 -12.53
N THR A 65 3.66 18.20 -13.15
CA THR A 65 4.32 19.53 -13.27
C THR A 65 3.48 20.55 -14.06
N THR A 66 2.49 20.08 -14.82
CA THR A 66 1.57 20.88 -15.65
C THR A 66 0.25 21.24 -14.97
N GLY A 67 0.10 20.93 -13.67
CA GLY A 67 -1.11 21.24 -12.88
C GLY A 67 -2.15 20.12 -12.80
N ASN A 68 -2.28 19.25 -13.82
CA ASN A 68 -3.15 18.08 -13.76
C ASN A 68 -2.40 16.85 -13.28
N PRO A 69 -3.02 15.99 -12.46
CA PRO A 69 -2.44 14.72 -12.06
C PRO A 69 -2.13 13.84 -13.27
N LYS A 70 -1.02 13.11 -13.21
CA LYS A 70 -0.62 12.13 -14.23
C LYS A 70 -0.82 10.72 -13.70
N GLY A 71 -1.62 9.91 -14.40
CA GLY A 71 -1.79 8.50 -14.09
C GLY A 71 -0.62 7.67 -14.61
N VAL A 72 0.08 7.00 -13.71
CA VAL A 72 1.13 6.02 -14.04
C VAL A 72 0.47 4.65 -14.11
N ARG A 73 0.38 4.11 -15.32
CA ARG A 73 -0.19 2.79 -15.59
C ARG A 73 0.86 1.71 -15.43
N ILE A 74 0.58 0.72 -14.60
CA ILE A 74 1.42 -0.47 -14.41
C ILE A 74 0.68 -1.70 -14.97
N SER A 75 1.38 -2.49 -15.78
CA SER A 75 0.83 -3.73 -16.34
C SER A 75 1.01 -4.91 -15.38
N TYR A 76 0.24 -6.00 -15.59
CA TYR A 76 0.44 -7.25 -14.85
C TYR A 76 1.83 -7.81 -15.03
N ARG A 77 2.44 -7.66 -16.21
CA ARG A 77 3.85 -8.07 -16.46
C ARG A 77 4.82 -7.29 -15.56
N ASN A 78 4.65 -5.97 -15.41
CA ASN A 78 5.50 -5.17 -14.54
C ASN A 78 5.35 -5.60 -13.08
N LEU A 79 4.11 -5.78 -12.63
CA LEU A 79 3.79 -6.20 -11.27
C LEU A 79 4.35 -7.59 -10.96
N ASP A 80 4.18 -8.58 -11.86
CA ASP A 80 4.74 -9.93 -11.72
C ASP A 80 6.27 -9.90 -11.64
N THR A 81 6.92 -9.15 -12.54
CA THR A 81 8.38 -9.01 -12.52
C THR A 81 8.88 -8.38 -11.22
N PHE A 82 8.21 -7.34 -10.74
CA PHE A 82 8.53 -6.70 -9.47
C PHE A 82 8.37 -7.67 -8.30
N THR A 83 7.25 -8.37 -8.23
CA THR A 83 6.91 -9.33 -7.16
C THR A 83 7.90 -10.48 -7.10
N ARG A 84 8.23 -11.09 -8.25
CA ARG A 84 9.25 -12.15 -8.33
C ARG A 84 10.60 -11.67 -7.83
N ASN A 85 11.03 -10.49 -8.24
CA ASN A 85 12.30 -9.91 -7.78
C ASN A 85 12.33 -9.65 -6.28
N LEU A 86 11.20 -9.31 -5.66
CA LEU A 86 11.11 -9.16 -4.20
C LEU A 86 11.28 -10.50 -3.48
N ILE A 87 10.57 -11.53 -3.94
CA ILE A 87 10.51 -12.83 -3.28
C ILE A 87 11.78 -13.64 -3.50
N ASP A 88 12.35 -13.62 -4.70
CA ASP A 88 13.55 -14.38 -5.07
C ASP A 88 14.81 -13.89 -4.33
N LYS A 89 14.79 -12.66 -3.81
CA LYS A 89 15.88 -12.16 -2.97
C LYS A 89 15.80 -12.75 -1.57
N LYS A 90 16.42 -13.90 -1.37
CA LYS A 90 16.56 -14.57 -0.07
C LYS A 90 17.05 -13.66 1.07
N LEU A 91 17.70 -12.54 0.74
CA LEU A 91 18.20 -11.53 1.67
C LEU A 91 17.11 -10.85 2.50
N TYR A 92 15.86 -10.77 2.00
CA TYR A 92 14.79 -10.06 2.70
C TYR A 92 13.89 -10.96 3.55
N HIS A 93 14.11 -12.29 3.51
CA HIS A 93 13.30 -13.25 4.27
C HIS A 93 11.78 -13.10 4.09
N LEU A 94 11.35 -12.62 2.90
CA LEU A 94 9.96 -12.29 2.64
C LEU A 94 9.06 -13.50 2.34
N SER A 95 9.62 -14.67 2.05
CA SER A 95 8.86 -15.85 1.61
C SER A 95 8.33 -16.73 2.74
N ASP A 96 8.45 -16.30 4.00
CA ASP A 96 8.01 -17.08 5.16
C ASP A 96 6.53 -16.77 5.45
N PRO A 97 5.60 -17.75 5.36
CA PRO A 97 4.17 -17.52 5.62
C PRO A 97 3.88 -17.16 7.09
N ALA A 98 4.82 -17.35 8.00
CA ALA A 98 4.71 -16.89 9.39
C ALA A 98 5.00 -15.38 9.56
N ASN A 99 5.44 -14.70 8.51
CA ASN A 99 5.69 -13.26 8.57
C ASN A 99 4.40 -12.45 8.73
N ARG A 100 4.54 -11.37 9.47
CA ARG A 100 3.50 -10.39 9.75
C ARG A 100 3.94 -9.04 9.21
N TYR A 101 3.29 -8.60 8.16
CA TYR A 101 3.64 -7.42 7.38
C TYR A 101 2.82 -6.22 7.80
N LEU A 102 3.43 -5.06 7.94
CA LEU A 102 2.70 -3.82 8.16
C LEU A 102 2.24 -3.23 6.83
N ALA A 103 0.97 -2.87 6.76
CA ALA A 103 0.40 -2.00 5.73
C ALA A 103 0.18 -0.60 6.33
N PHE A 104 1.17 0.24 6.16
CA PHE A 104 1.20 1.62 6.68
C PHE A 104 0.95 2.66 5.60
N ALA A 105 1.43 2.42 4.39
CA ALA A 105 1.34 3.38 3.31
C ALA A 105 -0.14 3.63 2.90
N SER A 106 -0.44 4.88 2.53
CA SER A 106 -1.73 5.18 1.90
C SER A 106 -1.83 4.48 0.54
N ILE A 107 -3.01 3.96 0.22
CA ILE A 107 -3.30 3.33 -1.09
C ILE A 107 -3.09 4.28 -2.29
N SER A 108 -2.97 5.59 -2.04
CA SER A 108 -2.66 6.57 -3.06
C SER A 108 -1.19 6.57 -3.50
N PHE A 109 -0.32 5.83 -2.80
CA PHE A 109 1.11 5.71 -3.10
C PHE A 109 1.48 4.28 -3.49
N ASP A 110 2.47 4.15 -4.35
CA ASP A 110 3.00 2.87 -4.82
C ASP A 110 3.66 2.04 -3.70
N ALA A 111 4.08 2.66 -2.61
CA ALA A 111 4.55 1.96 -1.41
C ALA A 111 3.49 0.98 -0.85
N SER A 112 2.20 1.28 -0.98
CA SER A 112 1.12 0.36 -0.59
C SER A 112 1.12 -0.92 -1.44
N ILE A 113 1.45 -0.81 -2.72
CA ILE A 113 1.59 -1.98 -3.60
C ILE A 113 2.82 -2.81 -3.20
N LEU A 114 3.92 -2.17 -2.81
CA LEU A 114 5.09 -2.86 -2.25
C LEU A 114 4.69 -3.70 -1.02
N GLU A 115 3.97 -3.10 -0.06
CA GLU A 115 3.51 -3.77 1.16
C GLU A 115 2.61 -4.99 0.85
N LEU A 116 1.66 -4.83 -0.08
CA LEU A 116 0.80 -5.93 -0.54
C LEU A 116 1.61 -7.04 -1.23
N MET A 117 2.53 -6.68 -2.13
CA MET A 117 3.31 -7.66 -2.90
C MET A 117 4.41 -8.35 -2.08
N MET A 118 4.79 -7.79 -0.94
CA MET A 118 5.60 -8.52 0.04
C MET A 118 4.80 -9.61 0.77
N CYS A 119 3.53 -9.33 1.09
CA CYS A 119 2.71 -10.18 1.94
C CYS A 119 1.94 -11.28 1.19
N ILE A 120 1.17 -10.88 0.16
CA ILE A 120 0.20 -11.78 -0.51
C ILE A 120 0.89 -13.03 -1.10
N PRO A 121 1.96 -12.90 -1.90
CA PRO A 121 2.61 -14.07 -2.51
C PRO A 121 3.33 -14.97 -1.50
N ALA A 122 3.68 -14.42 -0.34
CA ALA A 122 4.30 -15.17 0.75
C ALA A 122 3.28 -15.96 1.58
N GLY A 123 1.98 -15.68 1.44
CA GLY A 123 0.93 -16.25 2.29
C GLY A 123 0.98 -15.75 3.74
N GLY A 124 1.60 -14.59 3.98
CA GLY A 124 1.75 -14.01 5.30
C GLY A 124 0.49 -13.30 5.82
N THR A 125 0.60 -12.70 6.99
CA THR A 125 -0.48 -11.90 7.59
C THR A 125 -0.22 -10.42 7.38
N LEU A 126 -1.18 -9.70 6.78
CA LEU A 126 -1.12 -8.25 6.60
C LEU A 126 -1.80 -7.53 7.76
N ILE A 127 -1.08 -6.68 8.46
CA ILE A 127 -1.57 -5.86 9.57
C ILE A 127 -1.82 -4.45 9.06
N LEU A 128 -3.06 -4.01 9.08
CA LEU A 128 -3.45 -2.68 8.58
C LEU A 128 -3.31 -1.64 9.70
N ALA A 129 -2.48 -0.63 9.48
CA ALA A 129 -2.47 0.55 10.32
C ALA A 129 -3.70 1.42 10.02
N GLY A 130 -4.44 1.78 11.05
CA GLY A 130 -5.57 2.70 10.95
C GLY A 130 -5.11 4.17 10.82
N GLU A 131 -6.08 5.08 10.75
CA GLU A 131 -5.82 6.52 10.64
C GLU A 131 -5.07 7.08 11.86
N ASP A 132 -5.41 6.58 13.07
CA ASP A 132 -4.81 7.05 14.31
C ASP A 132 -3.36 6.56 14.44
N GLU A 133 -3.09 5.29 14.13
CA GLU A 133 -1.74 4.75 14.13
C GLU A 133 -0.84 5.42 13.07
N ARG A 134 -1.41 5.88 11.95
CA ARG A 134 -0.64 6.63 10.93
C ARG A 134 -0.27 8.04 11.37
N ARG A 135 -0.98 8.61 12.36
CA ARG A 135 -0.77 9.98 12.87
C ARG A 135 0.01 10.04 14.17
N ASP A 136 0.02 8.96 14.94
CA ASP A 136 0.65 8.87 16.24
C ASP A 136 1.65 7.71 16.29
N ILE A 137 2.92 8.06 16.46
CA ILE A 137 4.03 7.10 16.48
C ILE A 137 3.94 6.14 17.67
N SER A 138 3.35 6.57 18.79
CA SER A 138 3.18 5.73 19.98
C SER A 138 2.11 4.66 19.74
N LEU A 139 1.01 5.02 19.10
CA LEU A 139 -0.04 4.07 18.70
C LEU A 139 0.47 3.10 17.63
N LEU A 140 1.30 3.58 16.70
CA LEU A 140 1.93 2.72 15.70
C LEU A 140 2.90 1.72 16.34
N ASP A 141 3.72 2.14 17.30
CA ASP A 141 4.61 1.24 18.03
C ASP A 141 3.82 0.19 18.83
N GLU A 142 2.74 0.60 19.49
CA GLU A 142 1.83 -0.31 20.19
C GLU A 142 1.20 -1.35 19.24
N LEU A 143 0.72 -0.93 18.07
CA LEU A 143 0.21 -1.83 17.03
C LEU A 143 1.26 -2.84 16.60
N ILE A 144 2.48 -2.37 16.28
CA ILE A 144 3.59 -3.21 15.82
C ILE A 144 3.91 -4.29 16.86
N ARG A 145 3.99 -3.92 18.15
CA ARG A 145 4.30 -4.85 19.24
C ARG A 145 3.15 -5.81 19.51
N ARG A 146 1.93 -5.31 19.63
CA ARG A 146 0.72 -6.11 19.88
C ARG A 146 0.53 -7.16 18.79
N GLU A 147 0.66 -6.77 17.54
CA GLU A 147 0.46 -7.65 16.39
C GLU A 147 1.74 -8.40 15.99
N LYS A 148 2.85 -8.22 16.71
CA LYS A 148 4.14 -8.87 16.44
C LYS A 148 4.56 -8.70 14.97
N VAL A 149 4.40 -7.49 14.43
CA VAL A 149 4.86 -7.15 13.08
C VAL A 149 6.36 -7.37 13.01
N ASN A 150 6.82 -8.09 11.97
CA ASN A 150 8.25 -8.39 11.79
C ASN A 150 8.79 -7.97 10.43
N ILE A 151 7.92 -7.54 9.52
CA ILE A 151 8.29 -6.97 8.21
C ILE A 151 7.58 -5.62 8.07
N ALA A 152 8.34 -4.56 7.78
CA ALA A 152 7.77 -3.24 7.51
C ALA A 152 8.57 -2.48 6.45
N PHE A 153 7.90 -1.52 5.80
CA PHE A 153 8.50 -0.50 4.95
C PHE A 153 8.19 0.88 5.52
N PHE A 154 9.22 1.70 5.73
CA PHE A 154 9.05 3.07 6.22
C PHE A 154 9.86 4.08 5.41
N PRO A 155 9.37 5.32 5.24
CA PRO A 155 10.23 6.41 4.80
C PRO A 155 11.22 6.77 5.91
N PRO A 156 12.45 7.21 5.58
CA PRO A 156 13.48 7.61 6.56
C PRO A 156 13.03 8.66 7.56
N SER A 157 12.16 9.59 7.15
CA SER A 157 11.56 10.59 8.04
C SER A 157 10.79 9.97 9.20
N LEU A 158 9.99 8.93 8.93
CA LEU A 158 9.26 8.22 9.97
C LEU A 158 10.20 7.41 10.88
N LEU A 159 11.23 6.76 10.32
CA LEU A 159 12.24 6.05 11.09
C LEU A 159 12.95 6.96 12.10
N GLY A 160 13.15 8.23 11.74
CA GLY A 160 13.70 9.24 12.65
C GLY A 160 12.83 9.47 13.90
N MET A 161 11.52 9.33 13.78
CA MET A 161 10.58 9.50 14.91
C MET A 161 10.62 8.31 15.89
N PHE A 162 10.93 7.11 15.41
CA PHE A 162 11.18 5.94 16.28
C PHE A 162 12.52 6.03 17.01
N ALA A 163 13.36 6.99 16.67
CA ALA A 163 14.72 7.07 17.19
C ALA A 163 14.80 7.21 18.71
N ASP A 164 13.77 7.72 19.35
CA ASP A 164 13.66 7.88 20.81
C ASP A 164 12.88 6.74 21.49
N LEU A 165 12.32 5.81 20.68
CA LEU A 165 11.66 4.60 21.15
C LEU A 165 12.63 3.42 21.09
N ASP A 166 12.43 2.45 21.97
CA ASP A 166 13.13 1.16 21.89
C ASP A 166 12.62 0.42 20.64
N PHE A 167 13.45 0.38 19.61
CA PHE A 167 13.04 -0.04 18.27
C PHE A 167 12.47 -1.46 18.30
N PRO A 168 11.28 -1.72 17.75
CA PRO A 168 10.74 -3.07 17.66
C PRO A 168 11.71 -3.96 16.88
N SER A 169 11.87 -5.21 17.28
CA SER A 169 12.75 -6.15 16.57
C SER A 169 12.08 -6.62 15.28
N PHE A 170 12.35 -5.91 14.18
CA PHE A 170 11.97 -6.36 12.85
C PHE A 170 12.92 -7.47 12.36
N LYS A 171 12.34 -8.49 11.71
CA LYS A 171 13.11 -9.47 10.93
C LYS A 171 13.66 -8.82 9.66
N THR A 172 12.86 -7.94 9.05
CA THR A 172 13.24 -7.14 7.90
C THR A 172 12.58 -5.76 7.97
N LEU A 173 13.40 -4.73 7.89
CA LEU A 173 12.97 -3.36 7.80
C LEU A 173 13.47 -2.79 6.48
N LEU A 174 12.54 -2.45 5.59
CA LEU A 174 12.82 -1.78 4.33
C LEU A 174 12.59 -0.27 4.50
N PHE A 175 13.38 0.52 3.82
CA PHE A 175 13.19 1.96 3.80
C PHE A 175 13.51 2.54 2.41
N GLY A 176 12.85 3.63 2.06
CA GLY A 176 13.01 4.25 0.75
C GLY A 176 12.14 5.49 0.60
N ALA A 177 11.96 5.93 -0.64
CA ALA A 177 11.27 7.15 -1.06
C ALA A 177 12.01 8.46 -0.71
N GLU A 178 12.92 8.44 0.26
CA GLU A 178 13.73 9.59 0.69
C GLU A 178 15.18 9.17 0.91
N ALA A 179 16.10 10.13 0.90
CA ALA A 179 17.49 9.88 1.27
C ALA A 179 17.60 9.67 2.79
N ILE A 180 18.28 8.61 3.20
CA ILE A 180 18.58 8.40 4.61
C ILE A 180 19.85 9.19 5.01
N GLY A 181 19.76 9.95 6.12
CA GLY A 181 20.91 10.63 6.68
C GLY A 181 21.88 9.65 7.37
N GLU A 182 23.17 9.92 7.31
CA GLU A 182 24.24 9.07 7.87
C GLU A 182 24.02 8.75 9.36
N LYS A 183 23.60 9.73 10.16
CA LYS A 183 23.32 9.55 11.60
C LYS A 183 22.23 8.51 11.85
N LEU A 184 21.14 8.58 11.08
CA LEU A 184 20.02 7.61 11.20
C LEU A 184 20.45 6.22 10.70
N PHE A 185 21.16 6.16 9.57
CA PHE A 185 21.68 4.89 9.05
C PHE A 185 22.60 4.17 10.04
N ASN A 186 23.53 4.89 10.69
CA ASN A 186 24.44 4.31 11.67
C ASN A 186 23.73 3.82 12.94
N ARG A 187 22.53 4.33 13.22
CA ARG A 187 21.71 3.90 14.35
C ARG A 187 20.90 2.64 14.06
N LEU A 188 20.59 2.37 12.79
CA LEU A 188 19.83 1.20 12.34
C LEU A 188 20.73 -0.04 12.09
N LYS A 189 22.05 0.11 12.15
CA LYS A 189 23.04 -0.98 12.11
C LYS A 189 23.17 -1.67 13.45
#